data_82156892035a08bd130798dbdfbec1cf
#
_entry.id   82156892035a08bd130798dbdfbec1cf
#
_cell.length_a   1.000
_cell.length_b   1.000
_cell.length_c   1.000
_cell.angle_alpha   90.00
_cell.angle_beta   90.00
_cell.angle_gamma   90.00
#
_symmetry.space_group_name_H-M   'P 1'
#
loop_
_entity.id
_entity.type
_entity.pdbx_description
1 polymer ?
#
loop_
_entity_poly.entity_id
_entity_poly.type
_entity_poly.pdbx_seq_one_letter_code
_entity_poly.pdbx_strand_id
1 'polypeptide(L)'
;MRRANHRNIGLILDSFHTLSRKIDINSIRSIPKDKIFIVQLADAPLIDMDLLYWSRHFRNMPGEGDLPVTEFATAIAETGYDGYFSLEIFNDQFRGGSTRSIAADGHRSLIYLGDQVRRSPNVSGLTLPAMPDRAKVKGVGFVEFSADEKDAADLVAILHTLGFSKAAVHRTKKVSLFSQGDIRLLVNTDEKGFANASFAVHGTSAYAMALLVDDAKAALARAVTLDAEPFNQPVEPGEVKIPAIRGVGGGLIYLIDDKSKLGRFSEIDFLPVKEEKEIARAHLLRIDHIAQTVAYDEMLTWLLFYTSIFDAHKTPMVDIIDPAGVVRSQVVENASGALRVTLNGAENRRTLAGHFIAEKFGSGIQHLAFETDDIFATAASLRKNGFRPLSISPNYYGDVEARFGLDPELTEQLKADNILYDRDEHGEYFQLYSGTYGEGFFFEIVERRGYRGYGAPNAIFRIAALKKQMRPEGLPRN
;
A
#
# COMPACT_ATOMS: atom_id res chain seq x y z
N MET A 1 -38.33 -22.12 12.89
CA MET A 1 -38.84 -22.54 11.56
C MET A 1 -39.79 -23.74 11.66
N ARG A 2 -39.36 -24.94 12.03
CA ARG A 2 -40.21 -26.16 12.05
C ARG A 2 -41.49 -26.00 12.87
N ARG A 3 -41.45 -25.28 14.02
CA ARG A 3 -42.65 -25.06 14.87
C ARG A 3 -43.65 -24.06 14.27
N ALA A 4 -43.15 -23.02 13.57
CA ALA A 4 -44.00 -22.02 12.94
C ALA A 4 -44.65 -22.52 11.64
N ASN A 5 -43.95 -23.35 10.89
CA ASN A 5 -44.35 -24.01 9.63
C ASN A 5 -45.30 -23.20 8.75
N HIS A 6 -45.00 -21.95 8.50
CA HIS A 6 -45.84 -21.05 7.70
C HIS A 6 -45.05 -20.54 6.48
N ARG A 7 -45.69 -20.47 5.32
CA ARG A 7 -45.05 -20.10 4.05
C ARG A 7 -44.50 -18.69 4.05
N ASN A 8 -45.09 -17.77 4.78
CA ASN A 8 -44.74 -16.36 4.86
C ASN A 8 -43.79 -16.07 6.04
N ILE A 9 -43.20 -17.11 6.66
CA ILE A 9 -42.17 -16.96 7.69
C ILE A 9 -40.88 -17.54 7.16
N GLY A 10 -39.84 -16.68 7.07
CA GLY A 10 -38.50 -17.03 6.64
C GLY A 10 -37.43 -16.42 7.55
N LEU A 11 -36.20 -16.61 7.19
CA LEU A 11 -35.03 -16.12 7.90
C LEU A 11 -34.40 -14.93 7.15
N ILE A 12 -33.99 -13.94 7.91
CA ILE A 12 -32.96 -12.99 7.49
C ILE A 12 -31.65 -13.56 8.02
N LEU A 13 -30.68 -13.76 7.13
CA LEU A 13 -29.36 -14.21 7.49
C LEU A 13 -28.40 -13.02 7.36
N ASP A 14 -27.92 -12.54 8.49
CA ASP A 14 -26.97 -11.42 8.59
C ASP A 14 -25.58 -11.96 8.93
N SER A 15 -24.59 -11.68 8.09
CA SER A 15 -23.23 -12.18 8.27
C SER A 15 -22.60 -11.67 9.56
N PHE A 16 -22.78 -10.39 9.91
CA PHE A 16 -22.22 -9.85 11.15
C PHE A 16 -22.79 -10.58 12.37
N HIS A 17 -24.13 -10.69 12.46
CA HIS A 17 -24.77 -11.33 13.60
C HIS A 17 -24.49 -12.83 13.70
N THR A 18 -24.28 -13.50 12.59
CA THR A 18 -23.91 -14.93 12.56
C THR A 18 -22.47 -15.12 13.02
N LEU A 19 -21.53 -14.36 12.43
CA LEU A 19 -20.11 -14.56 12.59
C LEU A 19 -19.58 -13.99 13.92
N SER A 20 -20.04 -12.81 14.33
CA SER A 20 -19.66 -12.21 15.62
C SER A 20 -20.08 -13.04 16.82
N ARG A 21 -21.19 -13.80 16.69
CA ARG A 21 -21.68 -14.75 17.71
C ARG A 21 -21.11 -16.16 17.57
N LYS A 22 -20.19 -16.36 16.60
CA LYS A 22 -19.55 -17.65 16.34
C LYS A 22 -20.56 -18.79 16.11
N ILE A 23 -21.68 -18.48 15.44
CA ILE A 23 -22.67 -19.49 15.04
C ILE A 23 -22.02 -20.38 13.98
N ASP A 24 -22.19 -21.69 14.11
CA ASP A 24 -21.65 -22.65 13.15
C ASP A 24 -22.23 -22.43 11.76
N ILE A 25 -21.36 -21.98 10.82
CA ILE A 25 -21.69 -21.71 9.42
C ILE A 25 -22.27 -22.96 8.73
N ASN A 26 -21.86 -24.17 9.14
CA ASN A 26 -22.39 -25.41 8.57
C ASN A 26 -23.89 -25.58 8.81
N SER A 27 -24.43 -24.97 9.86
CA SER A 27 -25.88 -24.99 10.13
C SER A 27 -26.70 -24.33 9.01
N ILE A 28 -26.09 -23.36 8.28
CA ILE A 28 -26.72 -22.64 7.15
C ILE A 28 -27.06 -23.62 6.01
N ARG A 29 -26.13 -24.54 5.70
CA ARG A 29 -26.29 -25.52 4.60
C ARG A 29 -27.49 -26.40 4.72
N SER A 30 -28.02 -26.56 5.95
CA SER A 30 -29.24 -27.34 6.22
C SER A 30 -30.56 -26.56 6.07
N ILE A 31 -30.48 -25.25 5.77
CA ILE A 31 -31.65 -24.39 5.65
C ILE A 31 -32.25 -24.54 4.24
N PRO A 32 -33.55 -24.90 4.09
CA PRO A 32 -34.18 -24.91 2.78
C PRO A 32 -34.13 -23.50 2.14
N LYS A 33 -33.75 -23.38 0.87
CA LYS A 33 -33.61 -22.12 0.18
C LYS A 33 -34.83 -21.20 0.22
N ASP A 34 -36.05 -21.81 0.15
CA ASP A 34 -37.34 -21.12 0.21
C ASP A 34 -37.63 -20.49 1.60
N LYS A 35 -36.81 -20.81 2.59
CA LYS A 35 -36.88 -20.25 3.94
C LYS A 35 -35.83 -19.16 4.21
N ILE A 36 -34.96 -18.89 3.27
CA ILE A 36 -34.06 -17.74 3.31
C ILE A 36 -34.70 -16.60 2.52
N PHE A 37 -35.13 -15.54 3.19
CA PHE A 37 -35.86 -14.44 2.54
C PHE A 37 -34.96 -13.30 2.10
N ILE A 38 -33.95 -13.02 2.90
CA ILE A 38 -32.94 -12.00 2.60
C ILE A 38 -31.61 -12.34 3.26
N VAL A 39 -30.51 -11.99 2.61
CA VAL A 39 -29.16 -12.08 3.16
C VAL A 39 -28.61 -10.68 3.32
N GLN A 40 -28.17 -10.36 4.52
CA GLN A 40 -27.50 -9.11 4.85
C GLN A 40 -26.01 -9.37 5.03
N LEU A 41 -25.20 -8.54 4.40
CA LEU A 41 -23.74 -8.67 4.37
C LEU A 41 -23.09 -7.49 5.07
N ALA A 42 -22.25 -7.79 6.00
CA ALA A 42 -21.26 -6.89 6.59
C ALA A 42 -20.05 -7.71 7.07
N ASP A 43 -18.89 -7.14 6.92
CA ASP A 43 -17.66 -7.57 7.56
C ASP A 43 -17.40 -6.71 8.80
N ALA A 44 -16.36 -6.97 9.56
CA ALA A 44 -15.92 -6.13 10.68
C ALA A 44 -14.51 -6.50 11.13
N PRO A 45 -13.73 -5.56 11.71
CA PRO A 45 -12.49 -5.91 12.38
C PRO A 45 -12.77 -6.77 13.62
N LEU A 46 -11.89 -7.71 13.94
CA LEU A 46 -12.00 -8.51 15.17
C LEU A 46 -11.57 -7.67 16.39
N ILE A 47 -12.55 -7.13 17.09
CA ILE A 47 -12.35 -6.28 18.28
C ILE A 47 -13.14 -6.86 19.44
N ASP A 48 -12.55 -6.91 20.62
CA ASP A 48 -13.25 -7.32 21.85
C ASP A 48 -13.99 -6.12 22.45
N MET A 49 -15.30 -6.05 22.16
CA MET A 49 -16.18 -4.98 22.64
C MET A 49 -17.64 -5.44 22.74
N ASP A 50 -18.49 -4.58 23.29
CA ASP A 50 -19.94 -4.81 23.31
C ASP A 50 -20.49 -5.05 21.91
N LEU A 51 -21.25 -6.14 21.76
CA LEU A 51 -21.71 -6.61 20.45
C LEU A 51 -22.63 -5.61 19.75
N LEU A 52 -23.46 -4.86 20.50
CA LEU A 52 -24.37 -3.88 19.92
C LEU A 52 -23.58 -2.65 19.44
N TYR A 53 -22.60 -2.21 20.23
CA TYR A 53 -21.73 -1.11 19.87
C TYR A 53 -20.89 -1.46 18.64
N TRP A 54 -20.29 -2.66 18.62
CA TRP A 54 -19.55 -3.19 17.47
C TRP A 54 -20.40 -3.21 16.20
N SER A 55 -21.62 -3.76 16.29
CA SER A 55 -22.57 -3.84 15.18
C SER A 55 -22.96 -2.47 14.59
N ARG A 56 -22.99 -1.41 15.43
CA ARG A 56 -23.49 -0.08 15.01
C ARG A 56 -22.41 0.86 14.48
N HIS A 57 -21.14 0.58 14.78
CA HIS A 57 -20.07 1.54 14.54
C HIS A 57 -18.92 0.99 13.71
N PHE A 58 -18.79 -0.35 13.56
CA PHE A 58 -17.59 -0.98 12.98
C PHE A 58 -17.89 -2.01 11.89
N ARG A 59 -19.06 -1.99 11.28
CA ARG A 59 -19.34 -2.86 10.13
C ARG A 59 -18.61 -2.32 8.90
N ASN A 60 -17.79 -3.18 8.29
CA ASN A 60 -17.05 -2.91 7.08
C ASN A 60 -17.72 -3.56 5.86
N MET A 61 -17.32 -3.14 4.67
CA MET A 61 -17.66 -3.85 3.44
C MET A 61 -17.04 -5.26 3.45
N PRO A 62 -17.67 -6.27 2.84
CA PRO A 62 -17.09 -7.60 2.67
C PRO A 62 -15.67 -7.54 2.07
N GLY A 63 -14.68 -8.12 2.76
CA GLY A 63 -13.26 -8.10 2.39
C GLY A 63 -12.43 -7.01 3.04
N GLU A 64 -13.05 -6.05 3.73
CA GLU A 64 -12.33 -5.02 4.48
C GLU A 64 -12.07 -5.43 5.94
N GLY A 65 -12.95 -6.24 6.52
CA GLY A 65 -12.84 -6.74 7.90
C GLY A 65 -12.10 -8.06 8.02
N ASP A 66 -12.27 -8.72 9.16
CA ASP A 66 -11.58 -9.97 9.52
C ASP A 66 -12.56 -11.14 9.74
N LEU A 67 -13.87 -10.91 9.52
CA LEU A 67 -14.86 -11.96 9.65
C LEU A 67 -14.84 -12.89 8.42
N PRO A 68 -15.11 -14.20 8.58
CA PRO A 68 -15.14 -15.17 7.48
C PRO A 68 -16.40 -15.03 6.61
N VAL A 69 -16.58 -13.82 6.00
CA VAL A 69 -17.79 -13.50 5.20
C VAL A 69 -17.86 -14.32 3.92
N THR A 70 -16.71 -14.68 3.34
CA THR A 70 -16.67 -15.55 2.15
C THR A 70 -17.24 -16.94 2.46
N GLU A 71 -16.89 -17.54 3.58
CA GLU A 71 -17.39 -18.84 4.03
C GLU A 71 -18.89 -18.79 4.34
N PHE A 72 -19.35 -17.70 4.95
CA PHE A 72 -20.78 -17.46 5.19
C PHE A 72 -21.55 -17.37 3.87
N ALA A 73 -21.11 -16.56 2.93
CA ALA A 73 -21.76 -16.40 1.62
C ALA A 73 -21.71 -17.71 0.79
N THR A 74 -20.60 -18.44 0.88
CA THR A 74 -20.47 -19.76 0.25
C THR A 74 -21.50 -20.76 0.80
N ALA A 75 -21.65 -20.83 2.12
CA ALA A 75 -22.64 -21.72 2.74
C ALA A 75 -24.08 -21.41 2.31
N ILE A 76 -24.40 -20.14 2.10
CA ILE A 76 -25.70 -19.71 1.56
C ILE A 76 -25.85 -20.11 0.09
N ALA A 77 -24.83 -19.84 -0.73
CA ALA A 77 -24.86 -20.21 -2.14
C ALA A 77 -25.03 -21.73 -2.34
N GLU A 78 -24.43 -22.55 -1.50
CA GLU A 78 -24.55 -24.02 -1.50
C GLU A 78 -25.96 -24.50 -1.16
N THR A 79 -26.82 -23.69 -0.51
CA THR A 79 -28.27 -24.03 -0.33
C THR A 79 -29.07 -23.90 -1.62
N GLY A 80 -28.49 -23.28 -2.67
CA GLY A 80 -29.19 -22.93 -3.91
C GLY A 80 -30.03 -21.66 -3.78
N TYR A 81 -29.79 -20.82 -2.75
CA TYR A 81 -30.44 -19.53 -2.61
C TYR A 81 -30.16 -18.63 -3.80
N ASP A 82 -31.20 -18.07 -4.39
CA ASP A 82 -31.18 -17.24 -5.59
C ASP A 82 -31.77 -15.83 -5.39
N GLY A 83 -31.95 -15.44 -4.13
CA GLY A 83 -32.46 -14.12 -3.75
C GLY A 83 -31.36 -13.04 -3.60
N TYR A 84 -31.75 -11.94 -2.99
CA TYR A 84 -30.89 -10.75 -2.88
C TYR A 84 -29.88 -10.88 -1.74
N PHE A 85 -28.64 -10.45 -2.03
CA PHE A 85 -27.61 -10.11 -1.06
C PHE A 85 -27.57 -8.59 -0.90
N SER A 86 -27.75 -8.11 0.32
CA SER A 86 -27.85 -6.69 0.65
C SER A 86 -26.70 -6.28 1.57
N LEU A 87 -25.99 -5.20 1.24
CA LEU A 87 -25.05 -4.61 2.19
C LEU A 87 -25.81 -3.91 3.32
N GLU A 88 -25.37 -4.16 4.55
CA GLU A 88 -25.90 -3.49 5.74
C GLU A 88 -24.75 -2.98 6.60
N ILE A 89 -24.22 -1.82 6.20
CA ILE A 89 -22.99 -1.24 6.73
C ILE A 89 -23.29 -0.10 7.68
N PHE A 90 -22.95 -0.28 8.97
CA PHE A 90 -22.98 0.74 10.00
C PHE A 90 -21.55 1.02 10.45
N ASN A 91 -20.95 2.09 9.92
CA ASN A 91 -19.57 2.44 10.20
C ASN A 91 -19.43 3.96 10.32
N ASP A 92 -18.82 4.42 11.41
CA ASP A 92 -18.64 5.85 11.65
C ASP A 92 -17.63 6.50 10.68
N GLN A 93 -16.67 5.74 10.16
CA GLN A 93 -15.69 6.23 9.17
C GLN A 93 -16.37 6.64 7.86
N PHE A 94 -17.42 5.95 7.44
CA PHE A 94 -18.13 6.24 6.20
C PHE A 94 -18.98 7.51 6.27
N ARG A 95 -19.25 8.02 7.47
CA ARG A 95 -20.09 9.23 7.63
C ARG A 95 -19.43 10.51 7.12
N GLY A 96 -18.09 10.56 7.10
CA GLY A 96 -17.31 11.69 6.58
C GLY A 96 -16.87 11.52 5.13
N GLY A 97 -16.98 10.31 4.58
CA GLY A 97 -16.46 9.95 3.27
C GLY A 97 -17.34 10.40 2.10
N SER A 98 -16.78 10.34 0.90
CA SER A 98 -17.50 10.57 -0.35
C SER A 98 -18.56 9.49 -0.60
N THR A 99 -19.82 9.89 -0.76
CA THR A 99 -20.92 8.94 -1.04
C THR A 99 -20.69 8.15 -2.32
N ARG A 100 -20.05 8.75 -3.33
CA ARG A 100 -19.69 8.07 -4.57
C ARG A 100 -18.64 7.00 -4.35
N SER A 101 -17.60 7.29 -3.57
CA SER A 101 -16.54 6.31 -3.24
C SER A 101 -17.10 5.16 -2.44
N ILE A 102 -17.94 5.43 -1.44
CA ILE A 102 -18.60 4.41 -0.62
C ILE A 102 -19.49 3.49 -1.48
N ALA A 103 -20.24 4.05 -2.43
CA ALA A 103 -21.07 3.25 -3.33
C ALA A 103 -20.22 2.37 -4.27
N ALA A 104 -19.11 2.90 -4.80
CA ALA A 104 -18.17 2.14 -5.62
C ALA A 104 -17.51 1.01 -4.82
N ASP A 105 -17.13 1.27 -3.57
CA ASP A 105 -16.56 0.25 -2.68
C ASP A 105 -17.58 -0.83 -2.33
N GLY A 106 -18.83 -0.44 -2.07
CA GLY A 106 -19.91 -1.39 -1.86
C GLY A 106 -20.11 -2.32 -3.07
N HIS A 107 -20.12 -1.77 -4.28
CA HIS A 107 -20.22 -2.56 -5.51
C HIS A 107 -18.99 -3.45 -5.70
N ARG A 108 -17.77 -2.89 -5.55
CA ARG A 108 -16.50 -3.64 -5.62
C ARG A 108 -16.49 -4.82 -4.65
N SER A 109 -16.92 -4.58 -3.40
CA SER A 109 -16.93 -5.61 -2.35
C SER A 109 -17.86 -6.78 -2.70
N LEU A 110 -19.05 -6.50 -3.25
CA LEU A 110 -20.00 -7.53 -3.67
C LEU A 110 -19.49 -8.35 -4.87
N ILE A 111 -18.93 -7.69 -5.88
CA ILE A 111 -18.33 -8.36 -7.05
C ILE A 111 -17.13 -9.22 -6.60
N TYR A 112 -16.28 -8.69 -5.72
CA TYR A 112 -15.14 -9.42 -5.18
C TYR A 112 -15.58 -10.63 -4.33
N LEU A 113 -16.53 -10.45 -3.42
CA LEU A 113 -17.09 -11.54 -2.63
C LEU A 113 -17.67 -12.62 -3.52
N GLY A 114 -18.49 -12.25 -4.50
CA GLY A 114 -19.07 -13.17 -5.46
C GLY A 114 -18.01 -13.94 -6.25
N ASP A 115 -16.92 -13.28 -6.66
CA ASP A 115 -15.76 -13.92 -7.32
C ASP A 115 -15.09 -14.97 -6.40
N GLN A 116 -14.98 -14.71 -5.10
CA GLN A 116 -14.45 -15.70 -4.15
C GLN A 116 -15.41 -16.88 -3.98
N VAL A 117 -16.70 -16.62 -3.81
CA VAL A 117 -17.73 -17.64 -3.61
C VAL A 117 -17.84 -18.59 -4.81
N ARG A 118 -17.83 -18.08 -6.06
CA ARG A 118 -17.93 -18.91 -7.27
C ARG A 118 -16.73 -19.86 -7.48
N ARG A 119 -15.61 -19.62 -6.80
CA ARG A 119 -14.43 -20.51 -6.85
C ARG A 119 -14.61 -21.76 -5.99
N SER A 120 -15.65 -21.81 -5.14
CA SER A 120 -15.98 -23.00 -4.40
C SER A 120 -16.53 -24.08 -5.34
N PRO A 121 -16.04 -25.33 -5.28
CA PRO A 121 -16.43 -26.38 -6.21
C PRO A 121 -17.90 -26.78 -6.10
N ASN A 122 -18.55 -26.47 -4.99
CA ASN A 122 -19.95 -26.83 -4.71
C ASN A 122 -20.95 -25.72 -5.07
N VAL A 123 -20.46 -24.58 -5.58
CA VAL A 123 -21.32 -23.44 -5.93
C VAL A 123 -21.52 -23.38 -7.43
N SER A 124 -22.78 -23.32 -7.87
CA SER A 124 -23.17 -23.16 -9.27
C SER A 124 -24.27 -22.12 -9.41
N GLY A 125 -24.38 -21.52 -10.60
CA GLY A 125 -25.51 -20.65 -10.93
C GLY A 125 -25.37 -19.18 -10.48
N LEU A 126 -24.23 -18.76 -9.93
CA LEU A 126 -24.00 -17.34 -9.65
C LEU A 126 -23.81 -16.55 -10.96
N THR A 127 -24.68 -15.56 -11.17
CA THR A 127 -24.55 -14.62 -12.29
C THR A 127 -23.66 -13.45 -11.89
N LEU A 128 -22.41 -13.48 -12.31
CA LEU A 128 -21.40 -12.45 -12.02
C LEU A 128 -20.68 -12.06 -13.31
N PRO A 129 -20.14 -10.84 -13.40
CA PRO A 129 -19.27 -10.47 -14.50
C PRO A 129 -18.11 -11.46 -14.66
N ALA A 130 -17.77 -11.81 -15.90
CA ALA A 130 -16.56 -12.58 -16.18
C ALA A 130 -15.34 -11.72 -15.81
N MET A 131 -14.49 -12.24 -14.95
CA MET A 131 -13.34 -11.51 -14.41
C MET A 131 -12.12 -12.43 -14.37
N PRO A 132 -10.95 -11.96 -14.84
CA PRO A 132 -9.69 -12.70 -14.69
C PRO A 132 -9.35 -12.95 -13.20
N ASP A 133 -8.42 -13.86 -12.97
CA ASP A 133 -7.87 -14.08 -11.63
C ASP A 133 -7.19 -12.83 -11.07
N ARG A 134 -6.98 -12.80 -9.73
CA ARG A 134 -6.18 -11.73 -9.12
C ARG A 134 -4.78 -11.72 -9.71
N ALA A 135 -4.31 -10.52 -10.08
CA ALA A 135 -3.02 -10.35 -10.73
C ALA A 135 -1.86 -10.69 -9.78
N LYS A 136 -0.95 -11.54 -10.22
CA LYS A 136 0.25 -11.90 -9.45
C LYS A 136 1.33 -10.86 -9.70
N VAL A 137 1.67 -10.11 -8.67
CA VAL A 137 2.74 -9.12 -8.73
C VAL A 137 4.08 -9.80 -8.49
N LYS A 138 5.03 -9.55 -9.39
CA LYS A 138 6.41 -10.08 -9.35
C LYS A 138 7.43 -9.06 -8.84
N GLY A 139 7.06 -7.78 -8.77
CA GLY A 139 7.91 -6.69 -8.31
C GLY A 139 7.40 -5.32 -8.69
N VAL A 140 8.15 -4.31 -8.31
CA VAL A 140 7.94 -2.92 -8.73
C VAL A 140 8.84 -2.64 -9.93
N GLY A 141 8.23 -2.31 -11.06
CA GLY A 141 8.97 -2.06 -12.32
C GLY A 141 9.66 -0.70 -12.34
N PHE A 142 8.98 0.33 -11.86
CA PHE A 142 9.54 1.68 -11.65
C PHE A 142 8.66 2.50 -10.70
N VAL A 143 9.23 3.58 -10.17
CA VAL A 143 8.48 4.68 -9.54
C VAL A 143 8.83 5.96 -10.27
N GLU A 144 7.81 6.81 -10.53
CA GLU A 144 7.97 8.03 -11.28
C GLU A 144 7.65 9.25 -10.42
N PHE A 145 8.59 10.21 -10.42
CA PHE A 145 8.47 11.49 -9.73
C PHE A 145 8.13 12.59 -10.72
N SER A 146 7.19 13.47 -10.34
CA SER A 146 6.97 14.74 -10.98
C SER A 146 7.77 15.84 -10.28
N ALA A 147 8.43 16.71 -11.04
CA ALA A 147 9.19 17.83 -10.52
C ALA A 147 9.31 18.94 -11.58
N ASP A 148 9.56 20.17 -11.16
CA ASP A 148 10.12 21.18 -12.06
C ASP A 148 11.64 20.98 -12.23
N GLU A 149 12.28 21.76 -13.07
CA GLU A 149 13.72 21.63 -13.35
C GLU A 149 14.60 21.90 -12.12
N LYS A 150 14.17 22.80 -11.24
CA LYS A 150 14.90 23.16 -10.02
C LYS A 150 14.82 22.04 -9.00
N ASP A 151 13.61 21.62 -8.67
CA ASP A 151 13.37 20.55 -7.70
C ASP A 151 13.91 19.20 -8.20
N ALA A 152 13.87 18.97 -9.52
CA ALA A 152 14.49 17.78 -10.12
C ALA A 152 16.01 17.74 -9.87
N ALA A 153 16.70 18.88 -9.90
CA ALA A 153 18.14 18.92 -9.59
C ALA A 153 18.42 18.49 -8.13
N ASP A 154 17.59 18.95 -7.19
CA ASP A 154 17.70 18.57 -5.78
C ASP A 154 17.39 17.08 -5.57
N LEU A 155 16.33 16.56 -6.22
CA LEU A 155 16.02 15.14 -6.20
C LEU A 155 17.15 14.29 -6.77
N VAL A 156 17.71 14.68 -7.92
CA VAL A 156 18.82 13.98 -8.56
C VAL A 156 20.06 13.99 -7.64
N ALA A 157 20.35 15.10 -6.96
CA ALA A 157 21.43 15.15 -5.99
C ALA A 157 21.25 14.12 -4.86
N ILE A 158 20.04 13.96 -4.35
CA ILE A 158 19.72 12.91 -3.36
C ILE A 158 19.90 11.52 -3.96
N LEU A 159 19.38 11.27 -5.17
CA LEU A 159 19.52 9.97 -5.85
C LEU A 159 20.97 9.58 -6.06
N HIS A 160 21.85 10.53 -6.39
CA HIS A 160 23.30 10.31 -6.50
C HIS A 160 23.90 9.88 -5.15
N THR A 161 23.48 10.51 -4.03
CA THR A 161 23.99 10.08 -2.71
C THR A 161 23.53 8.68 -2.34
N LEU A 162 22.35 8.25 -2.85
CA LEU A 162 21.84 6.90 -2.71
C LEU A 162 22.49 5.89 -3.67
N GLY A 163 23.40 6.32 -4.53
CA GLY A 163 24.12 5.46 -5.46
C GLY A 163 23.40 5.18 -6.78
N PHE A 164 22.33 5.92 -7.08
CA PHE A 164 21.68 5.86 -8.39
C PHE A 164 22.46 6.67 -9.42
N SER A 165 22.61 6.12 -10.61
CA SER A 165 23.16 6.81 -11.76
C SER A 165 22.10 7.02 -12.84
N LYS A 166 22.22 8.10 -13.60
CA LYS A 166 21.37 8.37 -14.76
C LYS A 166 21.70 7.39 -15.87
N ALA A 167 20.80 6.46 -16.11
CA ALA A 167 20.99 5.37 -17.08
C ALA A 167 20.50 5.73 -18.49
N ALA A 168 19.41 6.50 -18.60
CA ALA A 168 18.81 6.82 -19.88
C ALA A 168 17.95 8.09 -19.81
N VAL A 169 17.60 8.64 -20.97
CA VAL A 169 16.65 9.75 -21.16
C VAL A 169 15.56 9.31 -22.13
N HIS A 170 14.33 9.75 -21.89
CA HIS A 170 13.22 9.45 -22.79
C HIS A 170 13.41 10.10 -24.16
N ARG A 171 12.99 9.42 -25.22
CA ARG A 171 13.22 9.84 -26.63
C ARG A 171 12.55 11.16 -26.98
N THR A 172 11.37 11.43 -26.42
CA THR A 172 10.49 12.53 -26.82
C THR A 172 10.06 13.43 -25.66
N LYS A 173 10.18 12.97 -24.42
CA LYS A 173 9.71 13.65 -23.20
C LYS A 173 10.88 14.05 -22.31
N LYS A 174 10.69 15.07 -21.47
CA LYS A 174 11.67 15.46 -20.45
C LYS A 174 11.66 14.48 -19.26
N VAL A 175 11.95 13.20 -19.50
CA VAL A 175 11.99 12.15 -18.46
C VAL A 175 13.39 11.52 -18.44
N SER A 176 13.98 11.47 -17.26
CA SER A 176 15.26 10.81 -17.01
C SER A 176 15.06 9.53 -16.19
N LEU A 177 15.75 8.46 -16.56
CA LEU A 177 15.75 7.18 -15.86
C LEU A 177 17.02 7.05 -15.03
N PHE A 178 16.86 6.84 -13.73
CA PHE A 178 17.92 6.53 -12.78
C PHE A 178 17.78 5.07 -12.34
N SER A 179 18.92 4.37 -12.22
CA SER A 179 18.89 2.95 -11.86
C SER A 179 20.03 2.54 -10.94
N GLN A 180 19.74 1.55 -10.11
CA GLN A 180 20.66 0.76 -9.33
C GLN A 180 20.04 -0.61 -9.02
N GLY A 181 20.77 -1.72 -9.26
CA GLY A 181 20.18 -3.06 -9.16
C GLY A 181 18.96 -3.18 -10.06
N ASP A 182 17.86 -3.71 -9.53
CA ASP A 182 16.58 -3.82 -10.23
C ASP A 182 15.68 -2.58 -10.04
N ILE A 183 16.18 -1.56 -9.34
CA ILE A 183 15.43 -0.34 -9.05
C ILE A 183 15.52 0.61 -10.23
N ARG A 184 14.38 1.11 -10.68
CA ARG A 184 14.22 2.15 -11.70
C ARG A 184 13.40 3.30 -11.14
N LEU A 185 13.97 4.48 -11.13
CA LEU A 185 13.32 5.72 -10.73
C LEU A 185 13.28 6.67 -11.92
N LEU A 186 12.10 7.17 -12.25
CA LEU A 186 11.90 8.12 -13.32
C LEU A 186 11.72 9.51 -12.71
N VAL A 187 12.42 10.49 -13.25
CA VAL A 187 12.23 11.91 -12.91
C VAL A 187 11.68 12.61 -14.13
N ASN A 188 10.44 13.06 -14.02
CA ASN A 188 9.67 13.65 -15.09
C ASN A 188 9.52 15.16 -14.86
N THR A 189 10.15 15.94 -15.75
CA THR A 189 10.08 17.40 -15.75
C THR A 189 9.34 17.93 -16.97
N ASP A 190 8.49 17.10 -17.60
CA ASP A 190 7.70 17.50 -18.75
C ASP A 190 6.66 18.55 -18.33
N GLU A 191 6.59 19.64 -19.08
CA GLU A 191 5.68 20.76 -18.84
C GLU A 191 4.25 20.48 -19.30
N LYS A 192 4.00 19.26 -19.79
CA LYS A 192 2.70 18.83 -20.32
C LYS A 192 2.29 17.49 -19.72
N GLY A 193 1.01 17.16 -19.89
CA GLY A 193 0.48 15.86 -19.48
C GLY A 193 0.24 15.73 -17.98
N PHE A 194 0.07 14.48 -17.54
CA PHE A 194 -0.37 14.18 -16.18
C PHE A 194 0.72 14.47 -15.12
N ALA A 195 2.00 14.27 -15.45
CA ALA A 195 3.10 14.58 -14.52
C ALA A 195 3.10 16.06 -14.13
N ASN A 196 2.97 16.96 -15.11
CA ASN A 196 2.88 18.39 -14.86
C ASN A 196 1.62 18.76 -14.06
N ALA A 197 0.46 18.15 -14.37
CA ALA A 197 -0.75 18.39 -13.59
C ALA A 197 -0.60 17.90 -12.14
N SER A 198 0.06 16.77 -11.92
CA SER A 198 0.39 16.26 -10.58
C SER A 198 1.32 17.21 -9.84
N PHE A 199 2.38 17.67 -10.48
CA PHE A 199 3.30 18.66 -9.92
C PHE A 199 2.61 19.95 -9.52
N ALA A 200 1.74 20.48 -10.38
CA ALA A 200 1.01 21.72 -10.12
C ALA A 200 0.09 21.64 -8.89
N VAL A 201 -0.40 20.44 -8.55
CA VAL A 201 -1.29 20.22 -7.38
C VAL A 201 -0.50 19.82 -6.15
N HIS A 202 0.47 18.93 -6.31
CA HIS A 202 1.10 18.19 -5.21
C HIS A 202 2.58 18.55 -4.99
N GLY A 203 3.13 19.47 -5.76
CA GLY A 203 4.57 19.72 -5.76
C GLY A 203 5.37 18.50 -6.23
N THR A 204 6.67 18.53 -5.95
CA THR A 204 7.55 17.41 -6.27
C THR A 204 7.19 16.16 -5.48
N SER A 205 6.85 15.09 -6.18
CA SER A 205 6.32 13.89 -5.54
C SER A 205 6.40 12.65 -6.41
N ALA A 206 6.49 11.48 -5.77
CA ALA A 206 6.23 10.20 -6.41
C ALA A 206 4.73 10.11 -6.73
N TYR A 207 4.36 10.27 -7.99
CA TYR A 207 2.97 10.30 -8.43
C TYR A 207 2.52 9.03 -9.14
N ALA A 208 3.45 8.18 -9.53
CA ALA A 208 3.14 6.94 -10.22
C ALA A 208 4.10 5.80 -9.82
N MET A 209 3.58 4.59 -9.85
CA MET A 209 4.35 3.36 -9.73
C MET A 209 3.95 2.36 -10.81
N ALA A 210 4.89 1.52 -11.26
CA ALA A 210 4.59 0.41 -12.14
C ALA A 210 4.72 -0.91 -11.39
N LEU A 211 3.72 -1.77 -11.50
CA LEU A 211 3.76 -3.13 -10.97
C LEU A 211 4.03 -4.12 -12.11
N LEU A 212 5.06 -4.94 -11.92
CA LEU A 212 5.34 -6.06 -12.81
C LEU A 212 4.39 -7.20 -12.45
N VAL A 213 3.41 -7.46 -13.31
CA VAL A 213 2.37 -8.48 -13.11
C VAL A 213 2.57 -9.66 -14.05
N ASP A 214 1.86 -10.73 -13.80
CA ASP A 214 1.91 -11.92 -14.65
C ASP A 214 1.22 -11.73 -16.02
N ASP A 215 0.20 -10.85 -16.12
CA ASP A 215 -0.50 -10.47 -17.36
C ASP A 215 -1.13 -9.08 -17.18
N ALA A 216 -0.56 -8.06 -17.81
CA ALA A 216 -0.99 -6.67 -17.67
C ALA A 216 -2.39 -6.41 -18.25
N LYS A 217 -2.76 -7.13 -19.32
CA LYS A 217 -4.10 -7.00 -19.93
C LYS A 217 -5.18 -7.61 -19.04
N ALA A 218 -4.92 -8.78 -18.47
CA ALA A 218 -5.81 -9.44 -17.54
C ALA A 218 -5.96 -8.63 -16.24
N ALA A 219 -4.85 -8.11 -15.71
CA ALA A 219 -4.85 -7.25 -14.54
C ALA A 219 -5.69 -5.98 -14.74
N LEU A 220 -5.55 -5.31 -15.90
CA LEU A 220 -6.38 -4.15 -16.24
C LEU A 220 -7.87 -4.54 -16.35
N ALA A 221 -8.18 -5.65 -17.03
CA ALA A 221 -9.57 -6.09 -17.20
C ALA A 221 -10.22 -6.41 -15.84
N ARG A 222 -9.49 -7.05 -14.93
CA ARG A 222 -9.96 -7.28 -13.55
C ARG A 222 -10.18 -5.97 -12.81
N ALA A 223 -9.22 -5.07 -12.85
CA ALA A 223 -9.30 -3.79 -12.15
C ALA A 223 -10.52 -2.97 -12.61
N VAL A 224 -10.76 -2.89 -13.91
CA VAL A 224 -11.93 -2.20 -14.49
C VAL A 224 -13.24 -2.87 -14.07
N THR A 225 -13.30 -4.19 -14.04
CA THR A 225 -14.49 -4.93 -13.57
C THR A 225 -14.79 -4.66 -12.08
N LEU A 226 -13.77 -4.28 -11.32
CA LEU A 226 -13.84 -3.88 -9.91
C LEU A 226 -13.88 -2.34 -9.71
N ASP A 227 -14.38 -1.61 -10.70
CA ASP A 227 -14.55 -0.15 -10.68
C ASP A 227 -13.26 0.66 -10.45
N ALA A 228 -12.09 0.10 -10.78
CA ALA A 228 -10.89 0.92 -10.86
C ALA A 228 -10.95 1.79 -12.11
N GLU A 229 -10.63 3.07 -11.95
CA GLU A 229 -10.66 4.05 -13.05
C GLU A 229 -9.45 3.85 -13.98
N PRO A 230 -9.63 3.43 -15.24
CA PRO A 230 -8.54 3.32 -16.20
C PRO A 230 -8.00 4.68 -16.58
N PHE A 231 -6.69 4.80 -16.68
CA PHE A 231 -6.03 6.02 -17.14
C PHE A 231 -5.49 5.84 -18.54
N ASN A 232 -5.84 6.77 -19.42
CA ASN A 232 -5.38 6.80 -20.78
C ASN A 232 -4.78 8.18 -21.11
N GLN A 233 -3.54 8.17 -21.60
CA GLN A 233 -2.91 9.35 -22.16
C GLN A 233 -2.42 9.06 -23.57
N PRO A 234 -2.37 10.06 -24.46
CA PRO A 234 -1.72 9.93 -25.75
C PRO A 234 -0.27 9.53 -25.62
N VAL A 235 0.20 8.68 -26.51
CA VAL A 235 1.61 8.31 -26.67
C VAL A 235 2.06 8.65 -28.10
N GLU A 236 3.32 9.02 -28.26
CA GLU A 236 3.88 9.32 -29.58
C GLU A 236 4.06 8.03 -30.40
N PRO A 237 4.09 8.13 -31.74
CA PRO A 237 4.31 6.97 -32.61
C PRO A 237 5.61 6.22 -32.24
N GLY A 238 5.47 4.92 -31.93
CA GLY A 238 6.58 4.07 -31.55
C GLY A 238 6.81 3.94 -30.05
N GLU A 239 6.18 4.78 -29.23
CA GLU A 239 6.20 4.62 -27.76
C GLU A 239 5.35 3.43 -27.29
N VAL A 240 5.73 2.89 -26.15
CA VAL A 240 4.98 1.82 -25.48
C VAL A 240 3.78 2.42 -24.74
N LYS A 241 2.56 2.03 -25.15
CA LYS A 241 1.36 2.38 -24.39
C LYS A 241 1.21 1.42 -23.21
N ILE A 242 1.61 1.87 -22.02
CA ILE A 242 1.50 1.08 -20.79
C ILE A 242 0.09 1.26 -20.21
N PRO A 243 -0.68 0.18 -19.99
CA PRO A 243 -1.97 0.29 -19.30
C PRO A 243 -1.79 0.79 -17.87
N ALA A 244 -2.69 1.68 -17.44
CA ALA A 244 -2.65 2.24 -16.10
C ALA A 244 -4.05 2.42 -15.51
N ILE A 245 -4.12 2.42 -14.19
CA ILE A 245 -5.32 2.73 -13.40
C ILE A 245 -5.00 3.83 -12.38
N ARG A 246 -6.04 4.52 -11.92
CA ARG A 246 -5.92 5.49 -10.82
C ARG A 246 -5.68 4.75 -9.52
N GLY A 247 -4.75 5.26 -8.72
CA GLY A 247 -4.40 4.78 -7.39
C GLY A 247 -4.59 5.87 -6.33
N VAL A 248 -3.97 5.66 -5.18
CA VAL A 248 -4.03 6.54 -4.01
C VAL A 248 -3.74 8.00 -4.40
N GLY A 249 -4.60 8.91 -3.93
CA GLY A 249 -4.46 10.35 -4.18
C GLY A 249 -4.55 10.75 -5.65
N GLY A 250 -5.19 9.92 -6.50
CA GLY A 250 -5.25 10.13 -7.95
C GLY A 250 -3.96 9.81 -8.70
N GLY A 251 -2.93 9.30 -8.00
CA GLY A 251 -1.69 8.81 -8.62
C GLY A 251 -1.96 7.66 -9.60
N LEU A 252 -0.92 7.19 -10.28
CA LEU A 252 -1.06 6.14 -11.30
C LEU A 252 -0.40 4.83 -10.86
N ILE A 253 -1.07 3.73 -11.18
CA ILE A 253 -0.51 2.38 -11.14
C ILE A 253 -0.44 1.87 -12.56
N TYR A 254 0.77 1.83 -13.12
CA TYR A 254 1.06 1.21 -14.40
C TYR A 254 1.16 -0.30 -14.25
N LEU A 255 0.65 -1.04 -15.22
CA LEU A 255 0.69 -2.50 -15.26
C LEU A 255 1.62 -2.93 -16.39
N ILE A 256 2.73 -3.56 -16.05
CA ILE A 256 3.70 -4.08 -17.01
C ILE A 256 3.84 -5.59 -16.82
N ASP A 257 4.21 -6.30 -17.89
CA ASP A 257 4.49 -7.74 -17.85
C ASP A 257 5.76 -8.07 -18.65
N ASP A 258 6.37 -9.21 -18.36
CA ASP A 258 7.55 -9.74 -19.04
C ASP A 258 7.22 -10.53 -20.30
N LYS A 259 5.94 -10.77 -20.60
CA LYS A 259 5.47 -11.55 -21.76
C LYS A 259 5.29 -10.69 -23.01
N SER A 260 5.22 -9.39 -22.85
CA SER A 260 4.98 -8.43 -23.91
C SER A 260 6.08 -7.37 -24.00
N LYS A 261 5.94 -6.42 -24.94
CA LYS A 261 6.86 -5.28 -25.05
C LYS A 261 6.82 -4.33 -23.84
N LEU A 262 5.81 -4.48 -22.96
CA LEU A 262 5.64 -3.63 -21.77
C LEU A 262 6.83 -3.74 -20.80
N GLY A 263 7.37 -4.94 -20.60
CA GLY A 263 8.57 -5.16 -19.79
C GLY A 263 9.86 -4.55 -20.35
N ARG A 264 9.84 -4.23 -21.66
CA ARG A 264 10.96 -3.63 -22.37
C ARG A 264 10.80 -2.13 -22.63
N PHE A 265 9.88 -1.46 -21.94
CA PHE A 265 9.60 -0.03 -22.13
C PHE A 265 10.87 0.83 -22.05
N SER A 266 11.78 0.53 -21.12
CA SER A 266 13.03 1.27 -20.95
C SER A 266 14.00 1.13 -22.12
N GLU A 267 13.96 0.02 -22.87
CA GLU A 267 14.75 -0.18 -24.08
C GLU A 267 14.12 0.50 -25.30
N ILE A 268 12.78 0.56 -25.34
CA ILE A 268 12.02 1.09 -26.48
C ILE A 268 11.91 2.60 -26.40
N ASP A 269 11.53 3.14 -25.24
CA ASP A 269 11.18 4.56 -25.07
C ASP A 269 12.35 5.41 -24.64
N PHE A 270 13.46 4.82 -24.19
CA PHE A 270 14.60 5.54 -23.66
C PHE A 270 15.87 5.35 -24.50
N LEU A 271 16.71 6.37 -24.49
CA LEU A 271 18.04 6.35 -25.06
C LEU A 271 19.07 6.25 -23.93
N PRO A 272 19.95 5.25 -23.95
CA PRO A 272 20.97 5.12 -22.92
C PRO A 272 21.89 6.34 -22.94
N VAL A 273 22.27 6.82 -21.75
CA VAL A 273 23.26 7.87 -21.56
C VAL A 273 24.35 7.37 -20.64
N LYS A 274 25.56 7.91 -20.83
CA LYS A 274 26.67 7.69 -19.90
C LYS A 274 26.79 8.93 -19.05
N GLU A 275 26.63 8.77 -17.75
CA GLU A 275 26.86 9.86 -16.81
C GLU A 275 28.35 10.19 -16.73
N GLU A 276 28.73 11.47 -16.76
CA GLU A 276 30.15 11.90 -16.71
C GLU A 276 30.76 11.63 -15.33
N LYS A 277 29.93 11.73 -14.26
CA LYS A 277 30.36 11.47 -12.89
C LYS A 277 30.16 10.00 -12.55
N GLU A 278 31.22 9.35 -12.12
CA GLU A 278 31.11 7.99 -11.59
C GLU A 278 30.42 8.02 -10.21
N ILE A 279 29.26 7.41 -10.12
CA ILE A 279 28.50 7.25 -8.87
C ILE A 279 28.76 5.84 -8.34
N ALA A 280 29.29 5.75 -7.12
CA ALA A 280 29.49 4.45 -6.48
C ALA A 280 28.14 3.82 -6.10
N ARG A 281 27.91 2.60 -6.54
CA ARG A 281 26.69 1.85 -6.17
C ARG A 281 26.67 1.59 -4.67
N ALA A 282 25.49 1.70 -4.07
CA ALA A 282 25.28 1.49 -2.65
C ALA A 282 24.66 0.12 -2.31
N HIS A 283 24.74 -0.86 -3.21
CA HIS A 283 24.24 -2.22 -3.05
C HIS A 283 22.73 -2.32 -2.79
N LEU A 284 21.95 -1.34 -3.28
CA LEU A 284 20.50 -1.41 -3.25
C LEU A 284 20.02 -2.38 -4.35
N LEU A 285 19.18 -3.34 -3.97
CA LEU A 285 18.82 -4.47 -4.82
C LEU A 285 17.48 -4.24 -5.53
N ARG A 286 16.43 -3.98 -4.75
CA ARG A 286 15.05 -3.78 -5.22
C ARG A 286 14.28 -2.85 -4.29
N ILE A 287 13.08 -2.46 -4.69
CA ILE A 287 12.14 -1.79 -3.80
C ILE A 287 11.54 -2.86 -2.87
N ASP A 288 11.76 -2.72 -1.55
CA ASP A 288 11.18 -3.58 -0.52
C ASP A 288 9.71 -3.28 -0.32
N HIS A 289 9.38 -2.01 -0.09
CA HIS A 289 7.99 -1.58 0.07
C HIS A 289 7.78 -0.11 -0.35
N ILE A 290 6.51 0.19 -0.61
CA ILE A 290 6.04 1.54 -0.93
C ILE A 290 5.04 1.95 0.16
N ALA A 291 5.32 3.04 0.88
CA ALA A 291 4.40 3.53 1.88
C ALA A 291 3.55 4.67 1.32
N GLN A 292 2.26 4.47 1.42
CA GLN A 292 1.24 5.44 1.05
C GLN A 292 0.57 5.97 2.31
N THR A 293 0.51 7.29 2.42
CA THR A 293 -0.22 7.96 3.48
C THR A 293 -1.56 8.42 2.94
N VAL A 294 -2.63 8.03 3.62
CA VAL A 294 -4.01 8.23 3.20
C VAL A 294 -4.82 8.91 4.29
N ALA A 295 -5.86 9.64 3.93
CA ALA A 295 -6.87 10.06 4.88
C ALA A 295 -7.49 8.82 5.53
N TYR A 296 -7.80 8.90 6.81
CA TYR A 296 -8.24 7.71 7.57
C TYR A 296 -9.52 7.10 7.01
N ASP A 297 -10.43 7.92 6.53
CA ASP A 297 -11.68 7.51 5.90
C ASP A 297 -11.50 6.82 4.52
N GLU A 298 -10.32 6.96 3.89
CA GLU A 298 -9.97 6.28 2.63
C GLU A 298 -9.27 4.93 2.85
N MET A 299 -8.84 4.62 4.07
CA MET A 299 -7.95 3.48 4.32
C MET A 299 -8.58 2.14 3.92
N LEU A 300 -9.84 1.91 4.27
CA LEU A 300 -10.56 0.68 3.93
C LEU A 300 -10.77 0.55 2.41
N THR A 301 -11.11 1.64 1.73
CA THR A 301 -11.21 1.72 0.26
C THR A 301 -9.93 1.18 -0.40
N TRP A 302 -8.76 1.66 0.03
CA TRP A 302 -7.49 1.26 -0.57
C TRP A 302 -7.07 -0.16 -0.18
N LEU A 303 -7.42 -0.63 1.02
CA LEU A 303 -7.23 -2.04 1.40
C LEU A 303 -8.02 -2.97 0.46
N LEU A 304 -9.31 -2.70 0.28
CA LEU A 304 -10.16 -3.48 -0.61
C LEU A 304 -9.70 -3.39 -2.06
N PHE A 305 -9.26 -2.20 -2.51
CA PHE A 305 -8.70 -1.99 -3.86
C PHE A 305 -7.52 -2.93 -4.12
N TYR A 306 -6.50 -2.91 -3.25
CA TYR A 306 -5.31 -3.74 -3.45
C TYR A 306 -5.60 -5.24 -3.34
N THR A 307 -6.35 -5.66 -2.33
CA THR A 307 -6.63 -7.08 -2.07
C THR A 307 -7.58 -7.71 -3.08
N SER A 308 -8.48 -6.92 -3.68
CA SER A 308 -9.42 -7.42 -4.68
C SER A 308 -8.81 -7.54 -6.09
N ILE A 309 -7.88 -6.64 -6.45
CA ILE A 309 -7.26 -6.61 -7.78
C ILE A 309 -6.04 -7.53 -7.84
N PHE A 310 -5.16 -7.45 -6.83
CA PHE A 310 -3.90 -8.18 -6.79
C PHE A 310 -3.98 -9.41 -5.88
N ASP A 311 -3.18 -10.43 -6.19
CA ASP A 311 -3.05 -11.63 -5.35
C ASP A 311 -2.21 -11.32 -4.12
N ALA A 312 -2.83 -10.60 -3.21
CA ALA A 312 -2.24 -10.09 -1.99
C ALA A 312 -3.24 -10.23 -0.82
N HIS A 313 -2.72 -10.14 0.38
CA HIS A 313 -3.49 -10.16 1.62
C HIS A 313 -3.08 -8.99 2.51
N LYS A 314 -3.94 -8.61 3.42
CA LYS A 314 -3.65 -7.60 4.45
C LYS A 314 -3.02 -8.26 5.68
N THR A 315 -2.07 -7.56 6.30
CA THR A 315 -1.53 -7.93 7.62
C THR A 315 -2.44 -7.39 8.74
N PRO A 316 -2.26 -7.81 10.00
CA PRO A 316 -2.91 -7.14 11.13
C PRO A 316 -2.61 -5.64 11.16
N MET A 317 -3.61 -4.85 11.55
CA MET A 317 -3.47 -3.41 11.73
C MET A 317 -2.58 -3.10 12.93
N VAL A 318 -1.73 -2.07 12.79
CA VAL A 318 -0.83 -1.61 13.85
C VAL A 318 -1.05 -0.12 14.10
N ASP A 319 -1.19 0.25 15.37
CA ASP A 319 -1.27 1.65 15.79
C ASP A 319 0.15 2.21 15.98
N ILE A 320 0.51 3.21 15.17
CA ILE A 320 1.76 3.94 15.29
C ILE A 320 1.52 5.20 16.12
N ILE A 321 2.22 5.31 17.23
CA ILE A 321 2.10 6.45 18.13
C ILE A 321 2.94 7.62 17.59
N ASP A 322 2.25 8.68 17.21
CA ASP A 322 2.83 10.01 16.96
C ASP A 322 2.52 10.90 18.17
N PRO A 323 3.42 11.78 18.63
CA PRO A 323 3.13 12.68 19.76
C PRO A 323 1.87 13.53 19.61
N ALA A 324 1.37 13.70 18.40
CA ALA A 324 0.15 14.47 18.11
C ALA A 324 -1.09 13.61 17.83
N GLY A 325 -1.00 12.28 17.93
CA GLY A 325 -2.12 11.36 17.73
C GLY A 325 -1.69 9.99 17.25
N VAL A 326 -2.64 9.16 16.89
CA VAL A 326 -2.38 7.80 16.38
C VAL A 326 -2.47 7.80 14.85
N VAL A 327 -1.56 7.08 14.21
CA VAL A 327 -1.61 6.75 12.78
C VAL A 327 -1.82 5.25 12.67
N ARG A 328 -2.90 4.83 12.03
CA ARG A 328 -3.17 3.41 11.80
C ARG A 328 -2.44 2.94 10.56
N SER A 329 -1.64 1.91 10.73
CA SER A 329 -0.84 1.33 9.65
C SER A 329 -1.27 -0.09 9.37
N GLN A 330 -1.46 -0.40 8.10
CA GLN A 330 -1.75 -1.76 7.65
C GLN A 330 -1.03 -2.02 6.34
N VAL A 331 -0.45 -3.21 6.22
CA VAL A 331 0.27 -3.58 5.01
C VAL A 331 -0.57 -4.52 4.16
N VAL A 332 -0.51 -4.31 2.85
CA VAL A 332 -0.96 -5.27 1.85
C VAL A 332 0.26 -5.86 1.19
N GLU A 333 0.42 -7.16 1.27
CA GLU A 333 1.56 -7.87 0.70
C GLU A 333 1.15 -9.17 0.03
N ASN A 334 1.97 -9.64 -0.90
CA ASN A 334 1.82 -10.97 -1.46
C ASN A 334 2.77 -11.98 -0.81
N ALA A 335 2.52 -13.27 -1.01
CA ALA A 335 3.29 -14.35 -0.37
C ALA A 335 4.79 -14.32 -0.70
N SER A 336 5.18 -13.77 -1.85
CA SER A 336 6.59 -13.67 -2.25
C SER A 336 7.29 -12.42 -1.71
N GLY A 337 6.55 -11.46 -1.13
CA GLY A 337 7.07 -10.16 -0.74
C GLY A 337 7.44 -9.24 -1.91
N ALA A 338 7.07 -9.61 -3.14
CA ALA A 338 7.31 -8.80 -4.34
C ALA A 338 6.37 -7.59 -4.45
N LEU A 339 5.25 -7.62 -3.75
CA LEU A 339 4.37 -6.50 -3.50
C LEU A 339 4.28 -6.29 -1.99
N ARG A 340 4.66 -5.12 -1.53
CA ARG A 340 4.41 -4.62 -0.18
C ARG A 340 4.03 -3.15 -0.26
N VAL A 341 2.79 -2.87 0.10
CA VAL A 341 2.26 -1.50 0.19
C VAL A 341 1.81 -1.26 1.62
N THR A 342 2.43 -0.29 2.27
CA THR A 342 2.00 0.14 3.61
C THR A 342 1.00 1.28 3.46
N LEU A 343 -0.18 1.12 4.03
CA LEU A 343 -1.21 2.15 4.10
C LEU A 343 -1.21 2.76 5.50
N ASN A 344 -0.92 4.07 5.59
CA ASN A 344 -0.86 4.82 6.83
C ASN A 344 -2.04 5.79 6.90
N GLY A 345 -3.08 5.42 7.64
CA GLY A 345 -4.29 6.23 7.84
C GLY A 345 -4.10 7.29 8.90
N ALA A 346 -4.21 8.56 8.53
CA ALA A 346 -4.05 9.69 9.45
C ALA A 346 -5.40 10.39 9.70
N GLU A 347 -5.84 10.43 10.97
CA GLU A 347 -7.00 11.21 11.40
C GLU A 347 -6.63 12.65 11.76
N ASN A 348 -5.47 12.84 12.38
CA ASN A 348 -5.07 14.13 12.93
C ASN A 348 -4.01 14.80 12.03
N ARG A 349 -4.33 16.00 11.55
CA ARG A 349 -3.43 16.83 10.71
C ARG A 349 -2.12 17.22 11.40
N ARG A 350 -2.02 17.10 12.74
CA ARG A 350 -0.80 17.41 13.51
C ARG A 350 0.20 16.23 13.54
N THR A 351 -0.23 15.03 13.20
CA THR A 351 0.68 13.91 13.03
C THR A 351 1.58 14.14 11.82
N LEU A 352 2.74 13.49 11.76
CA LEU A 352 3.62 13.58 10.59
C LEU A 352 2.91 13.14 9.29
N ALA A 353 2.11 12.08 9.39
CA ALA A 353 1.30 11.59 8.28
C ALA A 353 0.20 12.59 7.87
N GLY A 354 -0.50 13.19 8.84
CA GLY A 354 -1.52 14.20 8.57
C GLY A 354 -0.94 15.50 8.00
N HIS A 355 0.25 15.88 8.44
CA HIS A 355 0.98 17.02 7.86
C HIS A 355 1.34 16.76 6.41
N PHE A 356 1.86 15.57 6.08
CA PHE A 356 2.13 15.17 4.69
C PHE A 356 0.90 15.31 3.78
N ILE A 357 -0.28 14.81 4.24
CA ILE A 357 -1.54 14.95 3.48
C ILE A 357 -1.90 16.43 3.26
N ALA A 358 -1.71 17.27 4.29
CA ALA A 358 -2.05 18.67 4.22
C ALA A 358 -1.15 19.45 3.25
N GLU A 359 0.17 19.27 3.34
CA GLU A 359 1.15 19.95 2.48
C GLU A 359 1.07 19.45 1.03
N LYS A 360 0.82 18.16 0.83
CA LYS A 360 0.68 17.55 -0.49
C LYS A 360 -0.71 17.75 -1.11
N PHE A 361 -1.65 18.36 -0.41
CA PHE A 361 -3.05 18.49 -0.85
C PHE A 361 -3.72 17.16 -1.17
N GLY A 362 -3.45 16.11 -0.40
CA GLY A 362 -4.08 14.81 -0.54
C GLY A 362 -3.21 13.61 -0.17
N SER A 363 -3.80 12.44 -0.30
CA SER A 363 -3.14 11.14 -0.11
C SER A 363 -2.05 10.90 -1.16
N GLY A 364 -1.06 10.05 -0.85
CA GLY A 364 -0.02 9.73 -1.83
C GLY A 364 1.13 8.89 -1.28
N ILE A 365 2.15 8.64 -2.11
CA ILE A 365 3.35 7.92 -1.72
C ILE A 365 4.21 8.83 -0.84
N GLN A 366 4.45 8.43 0.41
CA GLN A 366 5.24 9.18 1.38
C GLN A 366 6.68 8.69 1.47
N HIS A 367 6.94 7.39 1.29
CA HIS A 367 8.32 6.91 1.19
C HIS A 367 8.47 5.67 0.32
N LEU A 368 9.71 5.46 -0.11
CA LEU A 368 10.17 4.24 -0.78
C LEU A 368 11.25 3.60 0.08
N ALA A 369 11.09 2.31 0.34
CA ALA A 369 12.11 1.51 1.01
C ALA A 369 12.86 0.64 0.00
N PHE A 370 14.19 0.68 0.07
CA PHE A 370 15.07 -0.11 -0.77
C PHE A 370 15.70 -1.24 0.05
N GLU A 371 15.68 -2.45 -0.49
CA GLU A 371 16.30 -3.61 0.13
C GLU A 371 17.81 -3.66 -0.16
N THR A 372 18.57 -4.04 0.86
CA THR A 372 19.98 -4.44 0.76
C THR A 372 20.22 -5.76 1.48
N ASP A 373 21.28 -6.45 1.12
CA ASP A 373 21.76 -7.68 1.76
C ASP A 373 22.85 -7.44 2.82
N ASP A 374 23.39 -6.21 2.90
CA ASP A 374 24.37 -5.77 3.91
C ASP A 374 24.19 -4.27 4.20
N ILE A 375 23.46 -3.95 5.27
CA ILE A 375 23.15 -2.57 5.66
C ILE A 375 24.40 -1.76 6.03
N PHE A 376 25.43 -2.41 6.61
CA PHE A 376 26.65 -1.71 7.03
C PHE A 376 27.54 -1.38 5.85
N ALA A 377 27.73 -2.30 4.90
CA ALA A 377 28.45 -2.04 3.65
C ALA A 377 27.71 -0.97 2.83
N THR A 378 26.39 -1.03 2.81
CA THR A 378 25.53 -0.03 2.19
C THR A 378 25.73 1.34 2.85
N ALA A 379 25.63 1.44 4.18
CA ALA A 379 25.84 2.70 4.91
C ALA A 379 27.23 3.30 4.63
N ALA A 380 28.27 2.47 4.58
CA ALA A 380 29.62 2.91 4.22
C ALA A 380 29.71 3.48 2.79
N SER A 381 29.03 2.85 1.83
CA SER A 381 28.97 3.30 0.44
C SER A 381 28.16 4.59 0.29
N LEU A 382 27.01 4.69 0.96
CA LEU A 382 26.17 5.89 1.03
C LEU A 382 26.95 7.09 1.60
N ARG A 383 27.74 6.88 2.66
CA ARG A 383 28.57 7.91 3.27
C ARG A 383 29.63 8.42 2.30
N LYS A 384 30.26 7.54 1.51
CA LYS A 384 31.22 7.93 0.45
C LYS A 384 30.56 8.79 -0.61
N ASN A 385 29.29 8.55 -0.92
CA ASN A 385 28.51 9.35 -1.87
C ASN A 385 28.00 10.67 -1.26
N GLY A 386 28.24 10.93 0.03
CA GLY A 386 27.77 12.13 0.72
C GLY A 386 26.35 12.06 1.28
N PHE A 387 25.76 10.86 1.37
CA PHE A 387 24.47 10.67 2.01
C PHE A 387 24.51 11.04 3.49
N ARG A 388 23.49 11.75 3.93
CA ARG A 388 23.30 12.14 5.34
C ARG A 388 22.07 11.44 5.89
N PRO A 389 22.26 10.42 6.75
CA PRO A 389 21.13 9.73 7.35
C PRO A 389 20.37 10.62 8.32
N LEU A 390 19.11 10.29 8.55
CA LEU A 390 18.29 10.87 9.62
C LEU A 390 18.97 10.62 10.96
N SER A 391 19.28 11.70 11.70
CA SER A 391 19.96 11.58 12.99
C SER A 391 19.03 11.03 14.05
N ILE A 392 19.35 9.86 14.57
CA ILE A 392 18.60 9.17 15.63
C ILE A 392 19.21 9.54 17.00
N SER A 393 18.33 9.69 18.01
CA SER A 393 18.76 10.01 19.37
C SER A 393 19.69 8.92 19.93
N PRO A 394 20.84 9.23 20.54
CA PRO A 394 21.70 8.24 21.18
C PRO A 394 21.01 7.35 22.21
N ASN A 395 19.98 7.85 22.88
CA ASN A 395 19.21 7.08 23.89
C ASN A 395 18.50 5.87 23.28
N TYR A 396 18.16 5.94 21.99
CA TYR A 396 17.56 4.81 21.25
C TYR A 396 18.44 3.57 21.32
N TYR A 397 19.76 3.72 21.13
CA TYR A 397 20.67 2.58 21.05
C TYR A 397 20.87 1.89 22.40
N GLY A 398 20.92 2.63 23.51
CA GLY A 398 20.92 2.05 24.84
C GLY A 398 19.62 1.29 25.17
N ASP A 399 18.48 1.82 24.69
CA ASP A 399 17.17 1.18 24.85
C ASP A 399 17.08 -0.14 24.06
N VAL A 400 17.54 -0.14 22.81
CA VAL A 400 17.56 -1.31 21.93
C VAL A 400 18.55 -2.38 22.46
N GLU A 401 19.74 -1.97 22.90
CA GLU A 401 20.72 -2.87 23.53
C GLU A 401 20.11 -3.58 24.74
N ALA A 402 19.50 -2.83 25.66
CA ALA A 402 18.87 -3.39 26.84
C ALA A 402 17.67 -4.30 26.50
N ARG A 403 16.87 -3.91 25.52
CA ARG A 403 15.65 -4.64 25.11
C ARG A 403 15.96 -5.99 24.46
N PHE A 404 16.96 -6.04 23.61
CA PHE A 404 17.28 -7.24 22.82
C PHE A 404 18.53 -7.98 23.31
N GLY A 405 19.27 -7.43 24.27
CA GLY A 405 20.54 -7.99 24.72
C GLY A 405 21.59 -8.00 23.62
N LEU A 406 21.69 -6.88 22.87
CA LEU A 406 22.63 -6.79 21.76
C LEU A 406 24.07 -6.78 22.23
N ASP A 407 24.96 -7.26 21.36
CA ASP A 407 26.40 -7.08 21.54
C ASP A 407 26.76 -5.58 21.53
N PRO A 408 27.59 -5.08 22.46
CA PRO A 408 28.01 -3.69 22.51
C PRO A 408 28.70 -3.20 21.21
N GLU A 409 29.46 -4.08 20.52
CA GLU A 409 30.08 -3.72 19.23
C GLU A 409 29.02 -3.46 18.18
N LEU A 410 28.00 -4.33 18.09
CA LEU A 410 26.86 -4.13 17.17
C LEU A 410 26.13 -2.83 17.50
N THR A 411 25.88 -2.58 18.79
CA THR A 411 25.20 -1.35 19.24
C THR A 411 25.95 -0.08 18.81
N GLU A 412 27.29 -0.04 18.98
CA GLU A 412 28.09 1.11 18.54
C GLU A 412 28.14 1.23 17.01
N GLN A 413 28.13 0.12 16.26
CA GLN A 413 28.04 0.17 14.79
C GLN A 413 26.68 0.76 14.32
N LEU A 414 25.57 0.28 14.90
CA LEU A 414 24.22 0.80 14.61
C LEU A 414 24.15 2.30 14.86
N LYS A 415 24.70 2.75 16.00
CA LYS A 415 24.73 4.15 16.42
C LYS A 415 25.59 5.03 15.49
N ALA A 416 26.75 4.54 15.09
CA ALA A 416 27.68 5.27 14.20
C ALA A 416 27.03 5.60 12.86
N ASP A 417 26.18 4.72 12.34
CA ASP A 417 25.53 4.85 11.04
C ASP A 417 24.06 5.31 11.11
N ASN A 418 23.52 5.56 12.33
CA ASN A 418 22.12 5.89 12.56
C ASN A 418 21.15 4.81 12.08
N ILE A 419 21.56 3.54 12.16
CA ILE A 419 20.73 2.39 11.80
C ILE A 419 19.82 2.03 12.97
N LEU A 420 18.52 1.89 12.69
CA LEU A 420 17.56 1.37 13.65
C LEU A 420 17.48 -0.15 13.52
N TYR A 421 17.17 -0.82 14.62
CA TYR A 421 17.12 -2.27 14.72
C TYR A 421 15.79 -2.73 15.33
N ASP A 422 15.26 -3.82 14.82
CA ASP A 422 14.15 -4.56 15.43
C ASP A 422 14.36 -6.06 15.25
N ARG A 423 13.69 -6.88 16.07
CA ARG A 423 13.78 -8.32 15.99
C ARG A 423 12.45 -8.95 16.40
N ASP A 424 12.00 -9.93 15.62
CA ASP A 424 10.88 -10.80 15.96
C ASP A 424 11.35 -12.25 16.15
N GLU A 425 10.43 -13.19 16.30
CA GLU A 425 10.69 -14.62 16.44
C GLU A 425 11.28 -15.26 15.17
N HIS A 426 11.22 -14.58 14.03
CA HIS A 426 11.69 -15.08 12.74
C HIS A 426 13.05 -14.51 12.36
N GLY A 427 13.44 -13.34 12.87
CA GLY A 427 14.71 -12.74 12.49
C GLY A 427 14.88 -11.29 12.86
N GLU A 428 15.82 -10.63 12.18
CA GLU A 428 16.30 -9.29 12.47
C GLU A 428 15.94 -8.31 11.33
N TYR A 429 15.76 -7.05 11.67
CA TYR A 429 15.44 -5.99 10.77
C TYR A 429 16.24 -4.72 11.04
N PHE A 430 16.88 -4.22 10.01
CA PHE A 430 17.71 -3.02 10.07
C PHE A 430 17.10 -1.96 9.16
N GLN A 431 17.06 -0.72 9.63
CA GLN A 431 16.44 0.41 8.91
C GLN A 431 17.34 1.63 8.96
N LEU A 432 17.57 2.26 7.81
CA LEU A 432 18.29 3.52 7.67
C LEU A 432 17.43 4.50 6.89
N TYR A 433 17.30 5.72 7.36
CA TYR A 433 16.41 6.72 6.79
C TYR A 433 17.15 7.92 6.24
N SER A 434 16.66 8.49 5.14
CA SER A 434 17.02 9.85 4.72
C SER A 434 16.30 10.90 5.58
N GLY A 435 16.74 12.16 5.47
CA GLY A 435 15.88 13.30 5.80
C GLY A 435 14.70 13.40 4.85
N THR A 436 13.78 14.31 5.12
CA THR A 436 12.64 14.59 4.22
C THR A 436 13.07 15.40 3.01
N TYR A 437 12.39 15.17 1.89
CA TYR A 437 12.51 15.91 0.66
C TYR A 437 11.12 16.42 0.23
N GLY A 438 11.06 17.59 -0.39
CA GLY A 438 9.80 18.21 -0.81
C GLY A 438 8.81 18.28 0.36
N GLU A 439 7.58 17.94 0.12
CA GLU A 439 6.46 18.03 1.08
C GLU A 439 6.44 16.86 2.09
N GLY A 440 7.60 16.36 2.51
CA GLY A 440 7.72 15.32 3.53
C GLY A 440 7.92 13.90 3.00
N PHE A 441 8.30 13.74 1.74
CA PHE A 441 8.74 12.46 1.18
C PHE A 441 10.13 12.10 1.73
N PHE A 442 10.43 10.80 1.89
CA PHE A 442 11.75 10.31 2.30
C PHE A 442 12.08 8.93 1.73
N PHE A 443 13.34 8.56 1.79
CA PHE A 443 13.81 7.23 1.42
C PHE A 443 14.17 6.43 2.68
N GLU A 444 13.97 5.12 2.59
CA GLU A 444 14.35 4.15 3.60
C GLU A 444 15.24 3.09 2.95
N ILE A 445 16.22 2.58 3.68
CA ILE A 445 17.02 1.43 3.29
C ILE A 445 16.82 0.36 4.35
N VAL A 446 16.57 -0.87 3.92
CA VAL A 446 16.24 -1.97 4.84
C VAL A 446 17.04 -3.23 4.54
N GLU A 447 17.42 -3.93 5.59
CA GLU A 447 17.90 -5.31 5.51
C GLU A 447 16.98 -6.20 6.34
N ARG A 448 16.51 -7.31 5.75
CA ARG A 448 15.67 -8.32 6.39
C ARG A 448 16.42 -9.62 6.52
N ARG A 449 16.78 -10.02 7.73
CA ARG A 449 17.35 -11.33 8.03
C ARG A 449 16.27 -12.25 8.59
N GLY A 450 15.32 -12.67 7.75
CA GLY A 450 14.19 -13.51 8.15
C GLY A 450 13.00 -12.76 8.75
N TYR A 451 13.16 -11.50 9.14
CA TYR A 451 12.13 -10.68 9.77
C TYR A 451 10.91 -10.46 8.86
N ARG A 452 9.71 -10.59 9.43
CA ARG A 452 8.44 -10.49 8.68
C ARG A 452 7.65 -9.22 8.95
N GLY A 453 8.01 -8.46 9.98
CA GLY A 453 7.36 -7.20 10.33
C GLY A 453 7.83 -6.01 9.48
N TYR A 454 7.48 -4.81 9.94
CA TYR A 454 7.80 -3.53 9.26
C TYR A 454 8.44 -2.52 10.22
N GLY A 455 9.06 -2.99 11.31
CA GLY A 455 9.76 -2.13 12.26
C GLY A 455 8.85 -1.10 12.93
N ALA A 456 7.58 -1.44 13.16
CA ALA A 456 6.62 -0.52 13.79
C ALA A 456 7.11 0.09 15.12
N PRO A 457 7.83 -0.65 15.99
CA PRO A 457 8.41 -0.09 17.22
C PRO A 457 9.41 1.04 16.95
N ASN A 458 10.09 1.05 15.81
CA ASN A 458 11.05 2.07 15.41
C ASN A 458 10.38 3.35 14.87
N ALA A 459 9.12 3.27 14.47
CA ALA A 459 8.41 4.40 13.87
C ALA A 459 8.37 5.62 14.78
N ILE A 460 8.20 5.44 16.09
CA ILE A 460 8.16 6.55 17.07
C ILE A 460 9.49 7.32 17.10
N PHE A 461 10.63 6.64 17.01
CA PHE A 461 11.96 7.25 17.02
C PHE A 461 12.23 8.00 15.71
N ARG A 462 11.85 7.40 14.57
CA ARG A 462 11.88 8.06 13.26
C ARG A 462 11.01 9.33 13.24
N ILE A 463 9.76 9.24 13.71
CA ILE A 463 8.83 10.37 13.77
C ILE A 463 9.40 11.49 14.64
N ALA A 464 9.95 11.16 15.81
CA ALA A 464 10.57 12.15 16.70
C ALA A 464 11.77 12.84 16.03
N ALA A 465 12.61 12.08 15.32
CA ALA A 465 13.76 12.62 14.59
C ALA A 465 13.33 13.54 13.44
N LEU A 466 12.33 13.13 12.63
CA LEU A 466 11.81 13.94 11.52
C LEU A 466 11.15 15.24 12.04
N LYS A 467 10.32 15.16 13.07
CA LYS A 467 9.71 16.35 13.68
C LYS A 467 10.73 17.34 14.23
N LYS A 468 11.87 16.86 14.69
CA LYS A 468 12.98 17.71 15.16
C LYS A 468 13.60 18.49 14.00
N GLN A 469 13.68 17.92 12.80
CA GLN A 469 14.14 18.61 11.58
C GLN A 469 13.16 19.66 11.07
N MET A 470 11.84 19.43 11.23
CA MET A 470 10.78 20.35 10.79
C MET A 470 10.63 21.61 11.67
N ARG A 471 11.31 21.68 12.83
CA ARG A 471 11.26 22.89 13.67
C ARG A 471 12.04 24.01 13.03
N PRO A 472 11.47 25.23 12.94
CA PRO A 472 12.22 26.39 12.46
C PRO A 472 13.49 26.62 13.29
N GLU A 473 14.58 26.93 12.62
CA GLU A 473 15.81 27.36 13.30
C GLU A 473 15.52 28.63 14.12
N GLY A 474 15.98 28.66 15.35
CA GLY A 474 15.84 29.83 16.23
C GLY A 474 14.73 29.77 17.28
N LEU A 475 13.91 28.71 17.34
CA LEU A 475 13.01 28.51 18.48
C LEU A 475 13.76 27.98 19.70
N PRO A 476 13.44 28.47 20.93
CA PRO A 476 14.05 27.97 22.17
C PRO A 476 13.92 26.44 22.27
N ARG A 477 15.00 25.78 22.66
CA ARG A 477 14.96 24.38 23.05
C ARG A 477 14.38 24.33 24.48
N ASN A 478 13.12 23.91 24.61
CA ASN A 478 12.54 23.57 25.89
C ASN A 478 13.07 22.24 26.39
#